data_4349e183380ca701f2c3b716532a2bcd
#
_entry.id   4349e183380ca701f2c3b716532a2bcd
#
_cell.length_a   1.000
_cell.length_b   1.000
_cell.length_c   1.000
_cell.angle_alpha   90.00
_cell.angle_beta   90.00
_cell.angle_gamma   90.00
#
_symmetry.space_group_name_H-M   'P 1'
#
loop_
_entity.id
_entity.type
_entity.pdbx_description
1 polymer ?
#
loop_
_entity_poly.entity_id
_entity_poly.type
_entity_poly.pdbx_seq_one_letter_code
_entity_poly.pdbx_strand_id
1 'polypeptide(L)'
;MSLKNKINHILSKYNPLAVRRRSNLRKALVNHTVTFLCPNCIGGLLFHDLGLQFRSPTINLMMFQPHFVKFVHNIKYYLSKDFSPYIDPEFPVPCAHLEDIDIHFTHYATVEEGIRKWNERAKRIDWDNIFIFLTERDGLTYEEIKSLSHLKVRGILVFTAHDYPDIPYALQIPKYTADGEVGNILRKSRIDDRKEYENYFDFVKWFNEANGGSYDISPYIKDFT
;
A
#
# COMPACT_ATOMS: atom_id res chain seq x y z
N MET A 1 -3.55 -25.88 2.02
CA MET A 1 -3.81 -25.04 3.23
C MET A 1 -4.22 -25.96 4.36
N SER A 2 -3.47 -25.99 5.50
CA SER A 2 -3.73 -26.91 6.59
C SER A 2 -5.08 -26.62 7.25
N LEU A 3 -5.72 -27.64 7.86
CA LEU A 3 -6.98 -27.51 8.60
C LEU A 3 -6.90 -26.43 9.69
N LYS A 4 -5.75 -26.31 10.35
CA LYS A 4 -5.43 -25.29 11.34
C LYS A 4 -5.51 -23.86 10.77
N ASN A 5 -5.05 -23.67 9.53
CA ASN A 5 -5.13 -22.37 8.85
C ASN A 5 -6.56 -22.01 8.41
N LYS A 6 -7.38 -23.02 8.04
CA LYS A 6 -8.81 -22.82 7.75
C LYS A 6 -9.58 -22.43 9.03
N ILE A 7 -9.34 -23.11 10.15
CA ILE A 7 -9.98 -22.82 11.43
C ILE A 7 -9.56 -21.42 11.93
N ASN A 8 -8.28 -21.07 11.87
CA ASN A 8 -7.81 -19.75 12.26
C ASN A 8 -8.38 -18.64 11.36
N HIS A 9 -8.55 -18.91 10.07
CA HIS A 9 -9.20 -17.96 9.15
C HIS A 9 -10.69 -17.75 9.48
N ILE A 10 -11.40 -18.85 9.82
CA ILE A 10 -12.80 -18.79 10.25
C ILE A 10 -12.91 -18.04 11.59
N LEU A 11 -12.08 -18.38 12.57
CA LEU A 11 -12.07 -17.73 13.88
C LEU A 11 -11.72 -16.22 13.79
N SER A 12 -10.78 -15.83 12.92
CA SER A 12 -10.45 -14.41 12.72
C SER A 12 -11.59 -13.64 12.05
N LYS A 13 -12.36 -14.30 11.19
CA LYS A 13 -13.54 -13.71 10.54
C LYS A 13 -14.66 -13.42 11.54
N TYR A 14 -14.75 -14.22 12.61
CA TYR A 14 -15.75 -14.08 13.68
C TYR A 14 -15.20 -13.44 14.96
N ASN A 15 -13.96 -12.95 14.99
CA ASN A 15 -13.42 -12.24 16.14
C ASN A 15 -14.24 -10.96 16.41
N PRO A 16 -15.03 -10.89 17.51
CA PRO A 16 -15.91 -9.75 17.76
C PRO A 16 -15.17 -8.41 17.87
N LEU A 17 -13.93 -8.43 18.39
CA LEU A 17 -13.12 -7.24 18.51
C LEU A 17 -12.63 -6.74 17.13
N ALA A 18 -12.24 -7.67 16.25
CA ALA A 18 -11.89 -7.33 14.89
C ALA A 18 -13.10 -6.80 14.08
N VAL A 19 -14.27 -7.40 14.27
CA VAL A 19 -15.52 -6.92 13.64
C VAL A 19 -15.86 -5.52 14.13
N ARG A 20 -15.79 -5.29 15.46
CA ARG A 20 -16.04 -3.97 16.07
C ARG A 20 -15.04 -2.93 15.57
N ARG A 21 -13.73 -3.27 15.54
CA ARG A 21 -12.69 -2.38 15.01
C ARG A 21 -13.00 -1.96 13.57
N ARG A 22 -13.22 -2.93 12.67
CA ARG A 22 -13.57 -2.64 11.26
C ARG A 22 -14.83 -1.79 11.14
N SER A 23 -15.85 -2.09 11.93
CA SER A 23 -17.09 -1.29 11.95
C SER A 23 -16.83 0.17 12.35
N ASN A 24 -15.99 0.40 13.37
CA ASN A 24 -15.63 1.74 13.81
C ASN A 24 -14.81 2.49 12.74
N LEU A 25 -13.83 1.83 12.11
CA LEU A 25 -13.04 2.42 11.02
C LEU A 25 -13.94 2.84 9.84
N ARG A 26 -14.89 1.98 9.43
CA ARG A 26 -15.83 2.26 8.36
C ARG A 26 -16.78 3.42 8.66
N LYS A 27 -17.22 3.55 9.93
CA LYS A 27 -18.06 4.67 10.37
C LYS A 27 -17.29 5.99 10.43
N ALA A 28 -16.01 5.96 10.77
CA ALA A 28 -15.15 7.13 10.84
C ALA A 28 -14.67 7.60 9.45
N LEU A 29 -14.69 6.71 8.45
CA LEU A 29 -14.28 7.04 7.09
C LEU A 29 -15.36 7.86 6.39
N VAL A 30 -15.01 9.03 5.90
CA VAL A 30 -15.87 9.95 5.12
C VAL A 30 -15.49 9.91 3.64
N ASN A 31 -14.21 9.80 3.34
CA ASN A 31 -13.71 9.76 1.97
C ASN A 31 -13.81 8.34 1.40
N HIS A 32 -14.84 8.07 0.60
CA HIS A 32 -15.10 6.74 0.02
C HIS A 32 -14.54 6.54 -1.40
N THR A 33 -13.96 7.58 -2.02
CA THR A 33 -13.45 7.51 -3.40
C THR A 33 -11.93 7.46 -3.48
N VAL A 34 -11.25 7.15 -2.37
CA VAL A 34 -9.79 7.06 -2.28
C VAL A 34 -9.23 6.16 -3.37
N THR A 35 -8.25 6.65 -4.11
CA THR A 35 -7.33 5.87 -4.93
C THR A 35 -6.03 5.71 -4.15
N PHE A 36 -5.78 4.53 -3.60
CA PHE A 36 -4.60 4.25 -2.80
C PHE A 36 -3.60 3.41 -3.59
N LEU A 37 -2.50 4.03 -3.97
CA LEU A 37 -1.40 3.39 -4.70
C LEU A 37 -0.35 2.93 -3.69
N CYS A 38 -0.02 1.65 -3.72
CA CYS A 38 1.05 1.08 -2.92
C CYS A 38 1.67 -0.13 -3.63
N PRO A 39 2.95 -0.43 -3.40
CA PRO A 39 3.68 -1.48 -4.13
C PRO A 39 3.45 -2.89 -3.60
N ASN A 40 2.58 -3.08 -2.60
CA ASN A 40 2.41 -4.35 -1.90
C ASN A 40 0.96 -4.59 -1.43
N CYS A 41 0.75 -5.65 -0.63
CA CYS A 41 -0.58 -6.08 -0.19
C CYS A 41 -1.28 -5.15 0.81
N ILE A 42 -0.63 -4.10 1.33
CA ILE A 42 -1.22 -3.18 2.32
C ILE A 42 -2.51 -2.56 1.78
N GLY A 43 -2.51 -2.10 0.53
CA GLY A 43 -3.68 -1.49 -0.09
C GLY A 43 -4.90 -2.41 -0.11
N GLY A 44 -4.71 -3.67 -0.48
CA GLY A 44 -5.78 -4.67 -0.48
C GLY A 44 -6.32 -4.94 0.92
N LEU A 45 -5.45 -5.09 1.91
CA LEU A 45 -5.82 -5.34 3.31
C LEU A 45 -6.56 -4.15 3.93
N LEU A 46 -6.04 -2.95 3.72
CA LEU A 46 -6.62 -1.71 4.24
C LEU A 46 -8.00 -1.46 3.64
N PHE A 47 -8.14 -1.59 2.32
CA PHE A 47 -9.42 -1.40 1.63
C PHE A 47 -10.46 -2.45 2.03
N HIS A 48 -10.04 -3.71 2.23
CA HIS A 48 -10.93 -4.74 2.78
C HIS A 48 -11.44 -4.36 4.18
N ASP A 49 -10.57 -3.90 5.07
CA ASP A 49 -10.95 -3.51 6.43
C ASP A 49 -11.87 -2.27 6.43
N LEU A 50 -11.62 -1.31 5.54
CA LEU A 50 -12.42 -0.09 5.38
C LEU A 50 -13.72 -0.30 4.57
N GLY A 51 -13.88 -1.43 3.89
CA GLY A 51 -15.04 -1.70 3.03
C GLY A 51 -15.05 -0.86 1.76
N LEU A 52 -13.88 -0.42 1.29
CA LEU A 52 -13.73 0.40 0.09
C LEU A 52 -13.69 -0.44 -1.18
N GLN A 53 -14.20 0.12 -2.28
CA GLN A 53 -14.01 -0.43 -3.61
C GLN A 53 -12.54 -0.30 -4.03
N PHE A 54 -11.99 -1.33 -4.64
CA PHE A 54 -10.65 -1.30 -5.22
C PHE A 54 -10.60 -0.36 -6.43
N ARG A 55 -10.00 0.82 -6.25
CA ARG A 55 -9.86 1.89 -7.25
C ARG A 55 -8.42 2.03 -7.76
N SER A 56 -7.50 1.22 -7.27
CA SER A 56 -6.10 1.25 -7.65
C SER A 56 -5.71 0.02 -8.47
N PRO A 57 -4.97 0.16 -9.58
CA PRO A 57 -4.44 -0.97 -10.33
C PRO A 57 -3.42 -1.77 -9.53
N THR A 58 -2.70 -1.14 -8.57
CA THR A 58 -1.62 -1.77 -7.80
C THR A 58 -2.09 -2.69 -6.68
N ILE A 59 -3.40 -2.92 -6.52
CA ILE A 59 -3.93 -3.79 -5.45
C ILE A 59 -3.71 -5.26 -5.76
N ASN A 60 -3.25 -6.02 -4.77
CA ASN A 60 -3.00 -7.46 -4.84
C ASN A 60 -1.87 -7.84 -5.80
N LEU A 61 -0.89 -6.98 -5.93
CA LEU A 61 0.35 -7.25 -6.64
C LEU A 61 1.55 -6.77 -5.82
N MET A 62 2.75 -7.04 -6.31
CA MET A 62 3.99 -6.53 -5.74
C MET A 62 4.81 -5.87 -6.84
N MET A 63 5.41 -4.73 -6.51
CA MET A 63 6.49 -4.07 -7.23
C MET A 63 7.64 -3.80 -6.28
N PHE A 64 8.87 -3.88 -6.73
CA PHE A 64 10.00 -3.33 -5.99
C PHE A 64 9.85 -1.81 -5.87
N GLN A 65 10.29 -1.24 -4.76
CA GLN A 65 10.06 0.18 -4.46
C GLN A 65 10.57 1.13 -5.56
N PRO A 66 11.78 0.97 -6.14
CA PRO A 66 12.25 1.81 -7.23
C PRO A 66 11.34 1.73 -8.48
N HIS A 67 10.82 0.55 -8.83
CA HIS A 67 9.87 0.38 -9.92
C HIS A 67 8.54 1.09 -9.63
N PHE A 68 8.10 1.06 -8.38
CA PHE A 68 6.90 1.76 -7.97
C PHE A 68 7.07 3.29 -8.00
N VAL A 69 8.26 3.81 -7.65
CA VAL A 69 8.57 5.24 -7.80
C VAL A 69 8.50 5.66 -9.26
N LYS A 70 9.06 4.90 -10.19
CA LYS A 70 8.91 5.16 -11.63
C LYS A 70 7.44 5.20 -12.04
N PHE A 71 6.65 4.21 -11.58
CA PHE A 71 5.22 4.13 -11.87
C PHE A 71 4.46 5.36 -11.40
N VAL A 72 4.62 5.80 -10.14
CA VAL A 72 3.86 6.93 -9.59
C VAL A 72 4.26 8.27 -10.19
N HIS A 73 5.47 8.43 -10.70
CA HIS A 73 5.88 9.61 -11.46
C HIS A 73 5.23 9.70 -12.84
N ASN A 74 4.84 8.57 -13.45
CA ASN A 74 4.34 8.51 -14.82
C ASN A 74 3.11 7.58 -14.96
N ILE A 75 2.16 7.66 -14.04
CA ILE A 75 1.01 6.72 -13.97
C ILE A 75 0.30 6.61 -15.33
N LYS A 76 -0.04 7.74 -15.96
CA LYS A 76 -0.77 7.74 -17.25
C LYS A 76 0.02 7.08 -18.37
N TYR A 77 1.34 7.25 -18.38
CA TYR A 77 2.23 6.59 -19.34
C TYR A 77 2.15 5.08 -19.17
N TYR A 78 2.40 4.56 -17.98
CA TYR A 78 2.37 3.12 -17.75
C TYR A 78 0.98 2.51 -17.95
N LEU A 79 -0.09 3.23 -17.61
CA LEU A 79 -1.46 2.75 -17.87
C LEU A 79 -1.82 2.66 -19.35
N SER A 80 -1.05 3.29 -20.23
CA SER A 80 -1.25 3.23 -21.69
C SER A 80 -0.44 2.12 -22.37
N LYS A 81 0.37 1.36 -21.61
CA LYS A 81 1.30 0.37 -22.15
C LYS A 81 0.76 -1.05 -22.02
N ASP A 82 1.27 -1.91 -22.89
CA ASP A 82 0.96 -3.31 -22.89
C ASP A 82 1.93 -4.10 -21.99
N PHE A 83 1.42 -5.15 -21.37
CA PHE A 83 2.21 -6.06 -20.57
C PHE A 83 2.93 -7.11 -21.41
N SER A 84 4.16 -7.43 -21.04
CA SER A 84 4.95 -8.52 -21.58
C SER A 84 5.16 -9.60 -20.51
N PRO A 85 4.43 -10.73 -20.53
CA PRO A 85 4.60 -11.79 -19.55
C PRO A 85 6.02 -12.37 -19.55
N TYR A 86 6.55 -12.69 -18.36
CA TYR A 86 7.81 -13.41 -18.19
C TYR A 86 7.75 -14.37 -16.99
N ILE A 87 8.73 -15.26 -16.90
CA ILE A 87 8.92 -16.16 -15.76
C ILE A 87 10.08 -15.62 -14.93
N ASP A 88 9.80 -15.32 -13.68
CA ASP A 88 10.83 -14.94 -12.72
C ASP A 88 11.24 -16.19 -11.92
N PRO A 89 12.51 -16.63 -12.00
CA PRO A 89 12.97 -17.84 -11.31
C PRO A 89 12.98 -17.66 -9.77
N GLU A 90 13.06 -16.43 -9.27
CA GLU A 90 13.10 -16.12 -7.84
C GLU A 90 11.70 -15.95 -7.25
N PHE A 91 10.70 -15.64 -8.09
CA PHE A 91 9.33 -15.41 -7.66
C PHE A 91 8.36 -16.36 -8.37
N PRO A 92 7.92 -17.45 -7.72
CA PRO A 92 7.03 -18.46 -8.34
C PRO A 92 5.57 -17.96 -8.41
N VAL A 93 5.36 -16.77 -8.97
CA VAL A 93 4.08 -16.11 -9.18
C VAL A 93 4.00 -15.59 -10.61
N PRO A 94 2.80 -15.36 -11.16
CA PRO A 94 2.66 -14.71 -12.47
C PRO A 94 3.34 -13.35 -12.50
N CYS A 95 4.22 -13.10 -13.48
CA CYS A 95 4.99 -11.87 -13.64
C CYS A 95 4.84 -11.27 -15.03
N ALA A 96 4.92 -9.95 -15.13
CA ALA A 96 5.00 -9.26 -16.41
C ALA A 96 5.83 -7.99 -16.30
N HIS A 97 6.57 -7.68 -17.37
CA HIS A 97 7.11 -6.35 -17.58
C HIS A 97 6.02 -5.40 -18.05
N LEU A 98 6.08 -4.18 -17.57
CA LEU A 98 5.33 -3.05 -18.10
C LEU A 98 6.36 -1.97 -18.43
N GLU A 99 6.85 -1.97 -19.69
CA GLU A 99 8.03 -1.21 -20.11
C GLU A 99 9.27 -1.58 -19.25
N ASP A 100 9.80 -0.62 -18.49
CA ASP A 100 10.98 -0.77 -17.65
C ASP A 100 10.68 -1.04 -16.16
N ILE A 101 9.45 -1.47 -15.84
CA ILE A 101 9.05 -1.88 -14.50
C ILE A 101 8.54 -3.32 -14.47
N ASP A 102 8.82 -4.01 -13.36
CA ASP A 102 8.40 -5.38 -13.13
C ASP A 102 7.19 -5.43 -12.20
N ILE A 103 6.20 -6.25 -12.57
CA ILE A 103 4.98 -6.44 -11.80
C ILE A 103 4.80 -7.93 -11.49
N HIS A 104 4.70 -8.24 -10.21
CA HIS A 104 4.46 -9.57 -9.69
C HIS A 104 3.00 -9.67 -9.23
N PHE A 105 2.21 -10.48 -9.91
CA PHE A 105 0.79 -10.67 -9.63
C PHE A 105 0.56 -11.70 -8.51
N THR A 106 1.02 -11.37 -7.30
CA THR A 106 1.16 -12.28 -6.16
C THR A 106 -0.14 -12.94 -5.68
N HIS A 107 -1.30 -12.39 -6.04
CA HIS A 107 -2.61 -12.90 -5.63
C HIS A 107 -3.51 -13.30 -6.80
N TYR A 108 -2.92 -13.54 -7.97
CA TYR A 108 -3.63 -13.98 -9.18
C TYR A 108 -3.13 -15.35 -9.61
N ALA A 109 -4.02 -16.13 -10.22
CA ALA A 109 -3.67 -17.45 -10.72
C ALA A 109 -2.89 -17.38 -12.03
N THR A 110 -3.13 -16.36 -12.86
CA THR A 110 -2.46 -16.17 -14.15
C THR A 110 -2.14 -14.69 -14.40
N VAL A 111 -1.23 -14.44 -15.34
CA VAL A 111 -0.87 -13.07 -15.77
C VAL A 111 -2.08 -12.37 -16.38
N GLU A 112 -2.86 -13.09 -17.20
CA GLU A 112 -4.04 -12.54 -17.88
C GLU A 112 -5.10 -12.07 -16.88
N GLU A 113 -5.31 -12.84 -15.80
CA GLU A 113 -6.20 -12.42 -14.71
C GLU A 113 -5.69 -11.14 -14.04
N GLY A 114 -4.40 -11.08 -13.74
CA GLY A 114 -3.75 -9.91 -13.16
C GLY A 114 -3.92 -8.66 -14.03
N ILE A 115 -3.60 -8.76 -15.33
CA ILE A 115 -3.75 -7.68 -16.32
C ILE A 115 -5.20 -7.23 -16.43
N ARG A 116 -6.13 -8.16 -16.52
CA ARG A 116 -7.57 -7.85 -16.58
C ARG A 116 -8.00 -7.03 -15.35
N LYS A 117 -7.55 -7.42 -14.14
CA LYS A 117 -7.86 -6.71 -12.90
C LYS A 117 -7.16 -5.36 -12.81
N TRP A 118 -5.92 -5.24 -13.30
CA TRP A 118 -5.23 -3.97 -13.44
C TRP A 118 -6.04 -2.99 -14.29
N ASN A 119 -6.39 -3.39 -15.51
CA ASN A 119 -7.13 -2.56 -16.45
C ASN A 119 -8.54 -2.19 -15.94
N GLU A 120 -9.23 -3.13 -15.28
CA GLU A 120 -10.52 -2.88 -14.65
C GLU A 120 -10.44 -1.82 -13.56
N ARG A 121 -9.41 -1.88 -12.71
CA ARG A 121 -9.22 -0.94 -11.58
C ARG A 121 -8.64 0.39 -12.01
N ALA A 122 -7.79 0.41 -13.02
CA ALA A 122 -7.26 1.65 -13.61
C ALA A 122 -8.37 2.59 -14.06
N LYS A 123 -9.46 2.06 -14.61
CA LYS A 123 -10.65 2.85 -15.02
C LYS A 123 -11.41 3.49 -13.85
N ARG A 124 -11.10 3.12 -12.60
CA ARG A 124 -11.75 3.62 -11.39
C ARG A 124 -10.90 4.62 -10.64
N ILE A 125 -9.72 4.97 -11.13
CA ILE A 125 -8.85 5.96 -10.51
C ILE A 125 -9.62 7.28 -10.39
N ASP A 126 -9.70 7.78 -9.16
CA ASP A 126 -10.09 9.16 -8.88
C ASP A 126 -8.82 10.00 -8.85
N TRP A 127 -8.57 10.73 -9.94
CA TRP A 127 -7.32 11.46 -10.17
C TRP A 127 -7.11 12.61 -9.20
N ASP A 128 -8.17 13.14 -8.63
CA ASP A 128 -8.13 14.21 -7.65
C ASP A 128 -8.03 13.68 -6.21
N ASN A 129 -8.03 12.33 -6.04
CA ASN A 129 -8.09 11.69 -4.74
C ASN A 129 -7.06 10.56 -4.59
N ILE A 130 -5.84 10.79 -5.11
CA ILE A 130 -4.73 9.83 -5.06
C ILE A 130 -3.96 9.98 -3.76
N PHE A 131 -3.72 8.85 -3.10
CA PHE A 131 -2.83 8.68 -1.96
C PHE A 131 -1.75 7.65 -2.31
N ILE A 132 -0.50 7.94 -1.96
CA ILE A 132 0.66 7.10 -2.26
C ILE A 132 1.30 6.64 -0.96
N PHE A 133 1.59 5.35 -0.88
CA PHE A 133 2.28 4.75 0.25
C PHE A 133 3.46 3.90 -0.21
N LEU A 134 4.60 4.08 0.43
CA LEU A 134 5.81 3.29 0.22
C LEU A 134 6.43 2.87 1.56
N THR A 135 7.41 1.98 1.46
CA THR A 135 8.29 1.61 2.57
C THR A 135 9.74 1.67 2.10
N GLU A 136 10.64 2.17 2.92
CA GLU A 136 12.08 2.17 2.63
C GLU A 136 12.62 0.75 2.71
N ARG A 137 12.73 0.13 1.53
CA ARG A 137 13.25 -1.23 1.32
C ARG A 137 13.54 -1.47 -0.16
N ASP A 138 14.07 -2.63 -0.48
CA ASP A 138 14.33 -3.06 -1.85
C ASP A 138 15.26 -2.08 -2.61
N GLY A 139 16.16 -1.39 -1.90
CA GLY A 139 17.08 -0.42 -2.49
C GLY A 139 16.48 0.97 -2.76
N LEU A 140 15.30 1.30 -2.20
CA LEU A 140 14.72 2.65 -2.29
C LEU A 140 15.66 3.69 -1.66
N THR A 141 16.06 4.68 -2.43
CA THR A 141 17.03 5.71 -2.04
C THR A 141 16.37 6.96 -1.47
N TYR A 142 17.14 7.73 -0.70
CA TYR A 142 16.71 9.05 -0.22
C TYR A 142 16.24 9.97 -1.37
N GLU A 143 16.99 10.01 -2.48
CA GLU A 143 16.65 10.87 -3.62
C GLU A 143 15.33 10.46 -4.28
N GLU A 144 15.07 9.17 -4.38
CA GLU A 144 13.78 8.65 -4.87
C GLU A 144 12.63 9.02 -3.93
N ILE A 145 12.82 8.87 -2.60
CA ILE A 145 11.82 9.32 -1.62
C ILE A 145 11.59 10.81 -1.78
N LYS A 146 12.63 11.62 -1.81
CA LYS A 146 12.55 13.08 -1.93
C LYS A 146 11.86 13.53 -3.23
N SER A 147 12.06 12.81 -4.32
CA SER A 147 11.45 13.10 -5.61
C SER A 147 9.92 13.08 -5.59
N LEU A 148 9.31 12.32 -4.68
CA LEU A 148 7.85 12.23 -4.55
C LEU A 148 7.19 13.57 -4.23
N SER A 149 7.92 14.54 -3.66
CA SER A 149 7.42 15.90 -3.38
C SER A 149 6.93 16.64 -4.61
N HIS A 150 7.37 16.24 -5.81
CA HIS A 150 6.94 16.84 -7.08
C HIS A 150 5.59 16.32 -7.59
N LEU A 151 5.06 15.27 -6.99
CA LEU A 151 3.77 14.68 -7.36
C LEU A 151 2.62 15.59 -6.92
N LYS A 152 1.58 15.67 -7.75
CA LYS A 152 0.34 16.40 -7.44
C LYS A 152 -0.73 15.39 -7.03
N VAL A 153 -0.73 15.02 -5.74
CA VAL A 153 -1.63 14.03 -5.15
C VAL A 153 -2.20 14.52 -3.81
N ARG A 154 -3.15 13.84 -3.24
CA ARG A 154 -3.74 14.24 -1.95
C ARG A 154 -2.87 13.91 -0.75
N GLY A 155 -2.11 12.84 -0.80
CA GLY A 155 -1.24 12.46 0.29
C GLY A 155 -0.11 11.54 -0.15
N ILE A 156 1.04 11.70 0.52
CA ILE A 156 2.20 10.82 0.38
C ILE A 156 2.58 10.36 1.79
N LEU A 157 2.92 9.09 1.93
CA LEU A 157 3.42 8.50 3.16
C LEU A 157 4.50 7.50 2.82
N VAL A 158 5.67 7.65 3.40
CA VAL A 158 6.76 6.68 3.32
C VAL A 158 7.14 6.24 4.73
N PHE A 159 7.02 4.95 5.02
CA PHE A 159 7.63 4.41 6.24
C PHE A 159 9.11 4.17 6.00
N THR A 160 9.94 4.69 6.89
CA THR A 160 11.40 4.66 6.73
C THR A 160 12.07 3.96 7.91
N ALA A 161 13.25 3.41 7.67
CA ALA A 161 14.15 2.92 8.71
C ALA A 161 15.07 4.05 9.21
N HIS A 162 15.39 4.99 8.31
CA HIS A 162 16.20 6.16 8.61
C HIS A 162 15.33 7.37 8.94
N ASP A 163 15.92 8.32 9.68
CA ASP A 163 15.30 9.62 9.95
C ASP A 163 15.58 10.58 8.79
N TYR A 164 14.53 11.18 8.23
CA TYR A 164 14.59 12.17 7.15
C TYR A 164 13.82 13.43 7.55
N PRO A 165 14.38 14.29 8.43
CA PRO A 165 13.67 15.44 8.99
C PRO A 165 13.29 16.51 7.95
N ASP A 166 13.92 16.49 6.77
CA ASP A 166 13.61 17.38 5.65
C ASP A 166 12.52 16.85 4.72
N ILE A 167 11.97 15.66 4.98
CA ILE A 167 10.91 15.03 4.18
C ILE A 167 9.62 14.93 5.02
N PRO A 168 8.64 15.83 4.86
CA PRO A 168 7.47 15.93 5.75
C PRO A 168 6.50 14.74 5.66
N TYR A 169 6.67 13.85 4.68
CA TYR A 169 5.89 12.63 4.47
C TYR A 169 6.66 11.34 4.79
N ALA A 170 7.87 11.44 5.34
CA ALA A 170 8.62 10.30 5.84
C ALA A 170 8.30 10.08 7.32
N LEU A 171 8.00 8.84 7.68
CA LEU A 171 7.78 8.41 9.06
C LEU A 171 8.79 7.33 9.41
N GLN A 172 9.78 7.68 10.22
CA GLN A 172 10.71 6.70 10.75
C GLN A 172 9.99 5.71 11.67
N ILE A 173 10.25 4.43 11.45
CA ILE A 173 9.81 3.35 12.33
C ILE A 173 11.04 2.86 13.12
N PRO A 174 11.24 3.28 14.37
CA PRO A 174 12.49 3.05 15.12
C PRO A 174 12.88 1.58 15.24
N LYS A 175 11.92 0.70 15.24
CA LYS A 175 12.12 -0.75 15.25
C LYS A 175 13.03 -1.27 14.12
N TYR A 176 13.06 -0.58 12.99
CA TYR A 176 13.79 -1.01 11.79
C TYR A 176 15.08 -0.23 11.54
N THR A 177 15.44 0.70 12.43
CA THR A 177 16.67 1.52 12.28
C THR A 177 17.93 0.66 12.16
N ALA A 178 18.02 -0.41 12.95
CA ALA A 178 19.18 -1.31 12.91
C ALA A 178 19.25 -2.18 11.65
N ASP A 179 18.11 -2.45 11.02
CA ASP A 179 18.01 -3.28 9.81
C ASP A 179 18.32 -2.48 8.54
N GLY A 180 18.25 -1.12 8.61
CA GLY A 180 18.47 -0.21 7.48
C GLY A 180 17.34 -0.20 6.45
N GLU A 181 16.31 -1.05 6.61
CA GLU A 181 15.12 -1.10 5.78
C GLU A 181 13.88 -1.52 6.57
N VAL A 182 12.72 -1.09 6.11
CA VAL A 182 11.44 -1.43 6.76
C VAL A 182 11.08 -2.88 6.44
N GLY A 183 10.98 -3.71 7.46
CA GLY A 183 10.65 -5.11 7.35
C GLY A 183 9.13 -5.39 7.19
N ASN A 184 8.69 -6.55 7.66
CA ASN A 184 7.32 -6.99 7.51
C ASN A 184 6.37 -6.32 8.52
N ILE A 185 5.65 -5.30 8.05
CA ILE A 185 4.63 -4.54 8.80
C ILE A 185 3.19 -5.08 8.62
N LEU A 186 3.03 -6.26 8.00
CA LEU A 186 1.72 -6.91 7.80
C LEU A 186 1.32 -7.83 8.96
N ARG A 187 2.16 -7.96 9.99
CA ARG A 187 1.87 -8.79 11.16
C ARG A 187 0.57 -8.36 11.81
N LYS A 188 -0.24 -9.35 12.18
CA LYS A 188 -1.55 -9.13 12.81
C LYS A 188 -1.48 -9.24 14.32
N SER A 189 -2.15 -8.35 15.02
CA SER A 189 -2.56 -8.55 16.40
C SER A 189 -3.49 -9.78 16.51
N ARG A 190 -3.27 -10.62 17.53
CA ARG A 190 -4.15 -11.76 17.83
C ARG A 190 -5.47 -11.33 18.48
N ILE A 191 -5.53 -10.10 18.98
CA ILE A 191 -6.66 -9.58 19.74
C ILE A 191 -7.75 -9.07 18.79
N ASP A 192 -7.40 -8.21 17.83
CA ASP A 192 -8.37 -7.45 17.03
C ASP A 192 -8.04 -7.42 15.52
N ASP A 193 -7.14 -8.30 15.07
CA ASP A 193 -6.64 -8.38 13.68
C ASP A 193 -5.98 -7.10 13.16
N ARG A 194 -5.67 -6.12 14.02
CA ARG A 194 -4.95 -4.90 13.64
C ARG A 194 -3.60 -5.27 13.04
N LYS A 195 -3.24 -4.68 11.91
CA LYS A 195 -1.94 -4.87 11.30
C LYS A 195 -0.93 -3.91 11.92
N GLU A 196 0.34 -4.29 11.92
CA GLU A 196 1.40 -3.53 12.55
C GLU A 196 1.47 -2.08 12.02
N TYR A 197 1.31 -1.87 10.70
CA TYR A 197 1.32 -0.53 10.12
C TYR A 197 0.25 0.42 10.68
N GLU A 198 -0.86 -0.12 11.18
CA GLU A 198 -1.94 0.66 11.78
C GLU A 198 -1.58 1.18 13.20
N ASN A 199 -0.50 0.67 13.80
CA ASN A 199 -0.03 1.17 15.10
C ASN A 199 0.69 2.51 14.96
N TYR A 200 1.29 2.77 13.80
CA TYR A 200 2.13 3.94 13.55
C TYR A 200 1.36 5.12 12.97
N PHE A 201 0.28 4.84 12.22
CA PHE A 201 -0.37 5.86 11.41
C PHE A 201 -1.89 5.71 11.35
N ASP A 202 -2.61 6.85 11.37
CA ASP A 202 -4.06 6.91 11.24
C ASP A 202 -4.47 7.11 9.77
N PHE A 203 -4.59 6.02 9.04
CA PHE A 203 -4.99 6.04 7.63
C PHE A 203 -6.39 6.62 7.40
N VAL A 204 -7.34 6.41 8.34
CA VAL A 204 -8.70 6.93 8.20
C VAL A 204 -8.73 8.44 8.30
N LYS A 205 -8.07 8.99 9.32
CA LYS A 205 -7.93 10.43 9.48
C LYS A 205 -7.22 11.05 8.28
N TRP A 206 -6.11 10.44 7.84
CA TRP A 206 -5.35 10.89 6.68
C TRP A 206 -6.18 10.90 5.39
N PHE A 207 -6.94 9.83 5.10
CA PHE A 207 -7.80 9.80 3.93
C PHE A 207 -8.91 10.86 3.97
N ASN A 208 -9.42 11.18 5.15
CA ASN A 208 -10.47 12.19 5.30
C ASN A 208 -9.95 13.63 5.14
N GLU A 209 -8.76 13.93 5.68
CA GLU A 209 -8.31 15.30 5.92
C GLU A 209 -7.18 15.79 5.00
N ALA A 210 -6.30 14.89 4.51
CA ALA A 210 -5.19 15.31 3.67
C ALA A 210 -5.69 15.99 2.38
N ASN A 211 -5.04 17.07 1.98
CA ASN A 211 -5.50 17.97 0.92
C ASN A 211 -4.45 18.27 -0.18
N GLY A 212 -3.29 17.58 -0.15
CA GLY A 212 -2.25 17.73 -1.17
C GLY A 212 -1.36 18.96 -1.02
N GLY A 213 -1.37 19.62 0.14
CA GLY A 213 -0.55 20.82 0.40
C GLY A 213 0.93 20.48 0.67
N SER A 214 1.37 20.62 1.91
CA SER A 214 2.77 20.37 2.32
C SER A 214 3.15 18.89 2.40
N TYR A 215 2.20 17.97 2.25
CA TYR A 215 2.32 16.54 2.56
C TYR A 215 2.77 16.26 4.02
N ASP A 216 2.60 17.22 4.91
CA ASP A 216 2.88 17.02 6.33
C ASP A 216 1.98 15.94 6.91
N ILE A 217 2.60 14.88 7.41
CA ILE A 217 1.90 13.73 7.99
C ILE A 217 1.81 13.78 9.51
N SER A 218 2.42 14.76 10.16
CA SER A 218 2.47 14.86 11.63
C SER A 218 1.08 14.77 12.31
N PRO A 219 -0.03 15.31 11.74
CA PRO A 219 -1.35 15.19 12.35
C PRO A 219 -1.90 13.76 12.40
N TYR A 220 -1.32 12.84 11.62
CA TYR A 220 -1.82 11.47 11.43
C TYR A 220 -0.93 10.41 12.09
N ILE A 221 0.21 10.81 12.64
CA ILE A 221 1.13 9.92 13.38
C ILE A 221 0.48 9.55 14.71
N LYS A 222 0.55 8.28 15.07
CA LYS A 222 0.09 7.78 16.38
C LYS A 222 1.25 7.71 17.36
N ASP A 223 0.96 7.90 18.65
CA ASP A 223 1.93 7.60 19.70
C ASP A 223 2.18 6.09 19.73
N PHE A 224 3.41 5.68 19.46
CA PHE A 224 3.85 4.29 19.42
C PHE A 224 5.12 4.03 20.23
N THR A 225 5.34 4.88 21.27
CA THR A 225 6.42 4.73 22.29
C THR A 225 6.13 3.62 23.27
#